data_de47bb16bfe41636ef57c627f40ce184
#
_entry.id   de47bb16bfe41636ef57c627f40ce184
#
_cell.length_a   1.000
_cell.length_b   1.000
_cell.length_c   1.000
_cell.angle_alpha   90.00
_cell.angle_beta   90.00
_cell.angle_gamma   90.00
#
_symmetry.space_group_name_H-M   'P 1'
#
loop_
_entity.id
_entity.type
_entity.pdbx_description
1 polymer ?
#
loop_
_entity_poly.entity_id
_entity_poly.type
_entity_poly.pdbx_seq_one_letter_code
_entity_poly.pdbx_strand_id
1 'polypeptide(L)'
;PLRRQRQMCIRDSSYLEGTAGKVVTTKGNYGSEMPFTYEKYYDASDGDSLVLTMDTTVQAYLEKNLQAAIDRYEIQNGAFGIVMDVNTGAIVAMATLGGYDPNDHLQIYDDVLNERLEQQYQQLLRLQKGTEEFEKAKTEYNEAVAAARLKQWRNRCVSDGYEPGSTFKVVSLAEALDCGAATLNDTYYCGGAEKI
;
A
#
# COMPACT_ATOMS: atom_id res chain seq x y z
N PRO A 1 -5.43 -13.09 4.18
CA PRO A 1 -4.38 -12.08 4.10
C PRO A 1 -4.26 -11.46 2.71
N LEU A 2 -4.35 -12.25 1.65
CA LEU A 2 -4.26 -11.78 0.26
C LEU A 2 -5.43 -10.89 -0.21
N ARG A 3 -6.54 -10.83 0.52
CA ARG A 3 -7.73 -10.06 0.14
C ARG A 3 -7.51 -8.54 0.10
N ARG A 4 -6.67 -7.97 0.99
CA ARG A 4 -6.45 -6.50 1.03
C ARG A 4 -5.36 -6.03 0.09
N GLN A 5 -4.33 -6.82 -0.14
CA GLN A 5 -3.39 -6.58 -1.25
C GLN A 5 -4.12 -6.62 -2.59
N ARG A 6 -5.08 -7.54 -2.76
CA ARG A 6 -6.00 -7.54 -3.90
C ARG A 6 -6.82 -6.26 -4.04
N GLN A 7 -7.16 -5.58 -2.94
CA GLN A 7 -7.93 -4.33 -3.03
C GLN A 7 -7.12 -3.13 -3.56
N MET A 8 -5.82 -3.05 -3.31
CA MET A 8 -4.97 -2.02 -3.93
C MET A 8 -4.76 -2.27 -5.43
N CYS A 9 -4.72 -3.53 -5.85
CA CYS A 9 -4.53 -3.93 -7.24
C CYS A 9 -5.79 -4.46 -7.92
N ILE A 10 -6.97 -4.41 -7.29
CA ILE A 10 -8.20 -5.01 -7.85
C ILE A 10 -8.49 -4.49 -9.25
N ARG A 11 -8.28 -3.20 -9.48
CA ARG A 11 -8.50 -2.58 -10.78
C ARG A 11 -7.45 -3.03 -11.81
N ASP A 12 -6.20 -3.10 -11.39
CA ASP A 12 -5.09 -3.44 -12.27
C ASP A 12 -4.97 -4.94 -12.48
N SER A 13 -5.29 -5.75 -11.45
CA SER A 13 -5.31 -7.21 -11.53
C SER A 13 -6.26 -7.72 -12.61
N SER A 14 -7.38 -7.07 -12.85
CA SER A 14 -8.33 -7.48 -13.88
C SER A 14 -7.76 -7.39 -15.30
N TYR A 15 -6.76 -6.53 -15.51
CA TYR A 15 -6.05 -6.40 -16.79
C TYR A 15 -4.78 -7.26 -16.84
N LEU A 16 -4.05 -7.33 -15.74
CA LEU A 16 -2.78 -8.05 -15.65
C LEU A 16 -2.93 -9.55 -15.45
N GLU A 17 -4.06 -9.99 -14.88
CA GLU A 17 -4.34 -11.39 -14.62
C GLU A 17 -4.83 -12.06 -15.91
N GLY A 18 -3.97 -12.83 -16.54
CA GLY A 18 -4.36 -13.67 -17.66
C GLY A 18 -5.31 -14.80 -17.24
N THR A 19 -5.65 -15.65 -18.16
CA THR A 19 -6.47 -16.84 -17.92
C THR A 19 -5.57 -18.07 -17.79
N ALA A 20 -5.62 -18.74 -16.65
CA ALA A 20 -4.87 -19.97 -16.46
C ALA A 20 -5.37 -21.07 -17.40
N GLY A 21 -4.44 -21.74 -18.07
CA GLY A 21 -4.74 -22.94 -18.85
C GLY A 21 -5.31 -24.03 -17.95
N LYS A 22 -6.21 -24.83 -18.48
CA LYS A 22 -6.81 -25.94 -17.76
C LYS A 22 -7.00 -27.15 -18.66
N VAL A 23 -6.83 -28.33 -18.07
CA VAL A 23 -7.15 -29.61 -18.70
C VAL A 23 -8.40 -30.16 -18.01
N VAL A 24 -9.42 -30.45 -18.78
CA VAL A 24 -10.64 -31.09 -18.29
C VAL A 24 -10.59 -32.54 -18.71
N THR A 25 -10.51 -33.43 -17.74
CA THR A 25 -10.50 -34.90 -17.96
C THR A 25 -11.73 -35.53 -17.32
N THR A 26 -12.26 -36.57 -17.92
CA THR A 26 -13.32 -37.39 -17.33
C THR A 26 -12.71 -38.49 -16.47
N LYS A 27 -13.11 -38.56 -15.19
CA LYS A 27 -12.72 -39.66 -14.29
C LYS A 27 -13.92 -40.54 -13.96
N GLY A 28 -13.69 -41.86 -13.83
CA GLY A 28 -14.70 -42.79 -13.35
C GLY A 28 -15.07 -42.56 -11.88
N ASN A 29 -16.22 -43.10 -11.43
CA ASN A 29 -16.79 -42.88 -10.07
C ASN A 29 -15.87 -43.29 -8.90
N TYR A 30 -14.78 -44.01 -9.14
CA TYR A 30 -13.80 -44.43 -8.12
C TYR A 30 -12.38 -43.89 -8.38
N GLY A 31 -12.25 -42.81 -9.18
CA GLY A 31 -10.94 -42.24 -9.50
C GLY A 31 -10.09 -43.06 -10.48
N SER A 32 -10.62 -44.15 -11.02
CA SER A 32 -9.97 -44.94 -12.07
C SER A 32 -10.05 -44.26 -13.43
N GLU A 33 -8.99 -44.35 -14.23
CA GLU A 33 -8.99 -43.88 -15.60
C GLU A 33 -10.02 -44.65 -16.43
N MET A 34 -10.83 -43.92 -17.20
CA MET A 34 -11.76 -44.55 -18.15
C MET A 34 -11.01 -44.97 -19.41
N PRO A 35 -11.39 -46.10 -20.06
CA PRO A 35 -10.75 -46.57 -21.29
C PRO A 35 -10.85 -45.59 -22.47
N PHE A 36 -11.71 -44.59 -22.37
CA PHE A 36 -11.87 -43.48 -23.32
C PHE A 36 -11.89 -42.18 -22.53
N THR A 37 -10.71 -41.61 -22.26
CA THR A 37 -10.58 -40.29 -21.63
C THR A 37 -10.83 -39.20 -22.67
N TYR A 38 -11.89 -38.43 -22.46
CA TYR A 38 -12.06 -37.17 -23.16
C TYR A 38 -11.24 -36.14 -22.44
N GLU A 39 -10.16 -35.65 -23.07
CA GLU A 39 -9.34 -34.58 -22.58
C GLU A 39 -9.61 -33.33 -23.43
N LYS A 40 -9.98 -32.24 -22.78
CA LYS A 40 -10.11 -30.94 -23.42
C LYS A 40 -9.11 -29.98 -22.80
N TYR A 41 -8.20 -29.55 -23.63
CA TYR A 41 -7.19 -28.56 -23.28
C TYR A 41 -7.75 -27.16 -23.55
N TYR A 42 -7.52 -26.27 -22.60
CA TYR A 42 -7.73 -24.84 -22.75
C TYR A 42 -6.37 -24.17 -22.51
N ASP A 43 -5.89 -23.45 -23.50
CA ASP A 43 -4.61 -22.77 -23.42
C ASP A 43 -4.66 -21.63 -22.39
N ALA A 44 -3.50 -21.34 -21.79
CA ALA A 44 -3.33 -20.15 -21.00
C ALA A 44 -3.35 -18.92 -21.91
N SER A 45 -3.91 -17.83 -21.43
CA SER A 45 -3.85 -16.53 -22.11
C SER A 45 -3.18 -15.54 -21.18
N ASP A 46 -2.15 -14.85 -21.67
CA ASP A 46 -1.46 -13.80 -20.93
C ASP A 46 -2.41 -12.62 -20.66
N GLY A 47 -2.15 -11.91 -19.57
CA GLY A 47 -2.85 -10.66 -19.26
C GLY A 47 -2.35 -9.50 -20.10
N ASP A 48 -3.03 -8.38 -19.98
CA ASP A 48 -2.68 -7.14 -20.66
C ASP A 48 -1.48 -6.44 -19.98
N SER A 49 -0.84 -5.53 -20.71
CA SER A 49 0.20 -4.66 -20.16
C SER A 49 -0.38 -3.30 -19.77
N LEU A 50 0.12 -2.72 -18.66
CA LEU A 50 -0.24 -1.39 -18.21
C LEU A 50 0.89 -0.39 -18.51
N VAL A 51 0.53 0.76 -19.08
CA VAL A 51 1.44 1.89 -19.24
C VAL A 51 1.07 2.93 -18.18
N LEU A 52 2.01 3.20 -17.27
CA LEU A 52 1.81 4.16 -16.19
C LEU A 52 2.30 5.55 -16.58
N THR A 53 1.75 6.58 -15.96
CA THR A 53 2.21 7.98 -16.07
C THR A 53 3.44 8.27 -15.21
N MET A 54 3.93 7.28 -14.47
CA MET A 54 5.06 7.42 -13.56
C MET A 54 6.36 7.62 -14.32
N ASP A 55 7.12 8.66 -13.93
CA ASP A 55 8.50 8.88 -14.37
C ASP A 55 9.46 8.34 -13.31
N THR A 56 10.30 7.37 -13.70
CA THR A 56 11.22 6.69 -12.78
C THR A 56 12.29 7.64 -12.21
N THR A 57 12.67 8.67 -12.97
CA THR A 57 13.64 9.67 -12.51
C THR A 57 13.02 10.56 -11.43
N VAL A 58 11.80 11.06 -11.66
CA VAL A 58 11.07 11.87 -10.68
C VAL A 58 10.76 11.04 -9.44
N GLN A 59 10.38 9.77 -9.61
CA GLN A 59 10.16 8.83 -8.50
C GLN A 59 11.42 8.69 -7.63
N ALA A 60 12.58 8.43 -8.23
CA ALA A 60 13.84 8.29 -7.52
C ALA A 60 14.24 9.57 -6.77
N TYR A 61 14.02 10.75 -7.37
CA TYR A 61 14.27 12.02 -6.70
C TYR A 61 13.31 12.26 -5.53
N LEU A 62 12.03 11.92 -5.68
CA LEU A 62 11.05 12.02 -4.61
C LEU A 62 11.46 11.15 -3.41
N GLU A 63 11.76 9.87 -3.64
CA GLU A 63 12.18 8.94 -2.60
C GLU A 63 13.45 9.40 -1.89
N LYS A 64 14.48 9.81 -2.65
CA LYS A 64 15.74 10.31 -2.10
C LYS A 64 15.52 11.54 -1.20
N ASN A 65 14.71 12.49 -1.62
CA ASN A 65 14.49 13.72 -0.85
C ASN A 65 13.60 13.46 0.37
N LEU A 66 12.63 12.56 0.30
CA LEU A 66 11.85 12.15 1.46
C LEU A 66 12.74 11.44 2.49
N GLN A 67 13.64 10.54 2.05
CA GLN A 67 14.60 9.88 2.96
C GLN A 67 15.52 10.92 3.63
N ALA A 68 16.09 11.83 2.85
CA ALA A 68 16.93 12.89 3.40
C ALA A 68 16.19 13.79 4.42
N ALA A 69 14.89 14.00 4.22
CA ALA A 69 14.08 14.74 5.18
C ALA A 69 13.84 13.94 6.47
N ILE A 70 13.58 12.62 6.36
CA ILE A 70 13.46 11.74 7.53
C ILE A 70 14.73 11.79 8.36
N ASP A 71 15.88 11.60 7.71
CA ASP A 71 17.18 11.56 8.39
C ASP A 71 17.52 12.90 9.04
N ARG A 72 17.28 14.01 8.32
CA ARG A 72 17.61 15.35 8.80
C ARG A 72 16.74 15.83 9.98
N TYR A 73 15.47 15.47 9.97
CA TYR A 73 14.50 15.96 10.95
C TYR A 73 14.04 14.87 11.92
N GLU A 74 14.69 13.72 11.92
CA GLU A 74 14.40 12.57 12.81
C GLU A 74 12.91 12.20 12.83
N ILE A 75 12.29 12.12 11.65
CA ILE A 75 10.86 11.88 11.51
C ILE A 75 10.52 10.44 11.89
N GLN A 76 9.78 10.25 12.98
CA GLN A 76 9.48 8.92 13.54
C GLN A 76 8.36 8.18 12.80
N ASN A 77 7.45 8.91 12.14
CA ASN A 77 6.24 8.32 11.54
C ASN A 77 6.36 8.06 10.03
N GLY A 78 7.57 8.14 9.47
CA GLY A 78 7.83 8.02 8.05
C GLY A 78 7.37 9.27 7.26
N ALA A 79 7.58 9.25 5.95
CA ALA A 79 7.17 10.32 5.05
C ALA A 79 6.53 9.73 3.79
N PHE A 80 5.66 10.51 3.17
CA PHE A 80 5.05 10.16 1.89
C PHE A 80 4.86 11.42 1.04
N GLY A 81 4.79 11.24 -0.27
CA GLY A 81 4.66 12.36 -1.20
C GLY A 81 4.07 11.94 -2.53
N ILE A 82 3.44 12.89 -3.21
CA ILE A 82 2.87 12.74 -4.54
C ILE A 82 3.37 13.90 -5.40
N VAL A 83 3.77 13.61 -6.63
CA VAL A 83 4.06 14.59 -7.67
C VAL A 83 3.03 14.42 -8.79
N MET A 84 2.32 15.50 -9.08
CA MET A 84 1.25 15.51 -10.07
C MET A 84 1.51 16.60 -11.12
N ASP A 85 1.29 16.28 -12.38
CA ASP A 85 1.24 17.27 -13.45
C ASP A 85 -0.08 18.07 -13.34
N VAL A 86 0.05 19.37 -13.09
CA VAL A 86 -1.10 20.27 -12.87
C VAL A 86 -1.97 20.47 -14.10
N ASN A 87 -1.46 20.23 -15.31
CA ASN A 87 -2.20 20.44 -16.54
C ASN A 87 -3.05 19.23 -16.92
N THR A 88 -2.58 18.02 -16.57
CA THR A 88 -3.21 16.76 -16.99
C THR A 88 -3.83 15.99 -15.82
N GLY A 89 -3.43 16.30 -14.59
CA GLY A 89 -3.78 15.53 -13.40
C GLY A 89 -3.04 14.18 -13.29
N ALA A 90 -2.08 13.91 -14.18
CA ALA A 90 -1.33 12.67 -14.17
C ALA A 90 -0.40 12.58 -12.94
N ILE A 91 -0.42 11.46 -12.25
CA ILE A 91 0.51 11.18 -11.16
C ILE A 91 1.86 10.77 -11.77
N VAL A 92 2.86 11.63 -11.59
CA VAL A 92 4.21 11.45 -12.15
C VAL A 92 5.10 10.65 -11.18
N ALA A 93 4.89 10.84 -9.88
CA ALA A 93 5.56 10.06 -8.83
C ALA A 93 4.67 9.96 -7.59
N MET A 94 4.80 8.84 -6.87
CA MET A 94 4.11 8.62 -5.60
C MET A 94 4.97 7.70 -4.73
N ALA A 95 5.39 8.17 -3.56
CA ALA A 95 6.25 7.41 -2.67
C ALA A 95 5.74 7.41 -1.24
N THR A 96 5.83 6.26 -0.59
CA THR A 96 5.65 6.07 0.85
C THR A 96 6.91 5.44 1.39
N LEU A 97 7.65 6.12 2.26
CA LEU A 97 8.86 5.58 2.85
C LEU A 97 8.55 4.70 4.08
N GLY A 98 9.47 3.78 4.38
CA GLY A 98 9.22 2.70 5.31
C GLY A 98 8.45 1.54 4.66
N GLY A 99 8.61 1.38 3.35
CA GLY A 99 8.01 0.32 2.55
C GLY A 99 8.63 -1.07 2.79
N TYR A 100 8.48 -1.94 1.82
CA TYR A 100 8.95 -3.34 1.87
C TYR A 100 9.42 -3.79 0.49
N ASP A 101 10.22 -4.87 0.45
CA ASP A 101 10.55 -5.54 -0.81
C ASP A 101 9.36 -6.37 -1.28
N PRO A 102 8.79 -6.09 -2.47
CA PRO A 102 7.68 -6.88 -3.03
C PRO A 102 8.03 -8.35 -3.26
N ASN A 103 9.31 -8.67 -3.46
CA ASN A 103 9.78 -10.05 -3.64
C ASN A 103 9.85 -10.82 -2.31
N ASP A 104 9.99 -10.10 -1.19
CA ASP A 104 9.95 -10.66 0.17
C ASP A 104 8.92 -9.93 1.06
N HIS A 105 7.72 -9.84 0.57
CA HIS A 105 6.62 -9.06 1.16
C HIS A 105 6.15 -9.57 2.53
N LEU A 106 6.55 -10.76 2.95
CA LEU A 106 6.18 -11.34 4.24
C LEU A 106 7.13 -10.94 5.37
N GLN A 107 8.34 -10.51 5.05
CA GLN A 107 9.28 -9.97 6.02
C GLN A 107 8.79 -8.61 6.54
N ILE A 108 9.04 -8.36 7.83
CA ILE A 108 8.73 -7.08 8.47
C ILE A 108 10.02 -6.28 8.50
N TYR A 109 10.02 -5.11 7.84
CA TYR A 109 11.19 -4.25 7.65
C TYR A 109 11.29 -3.12 8.70
N ASP A 110 10.26 -2.94 9.54
CA ASP A 110 10.30 -2.04 10.69
C ASP A 110 11.01 -2.74 11.85
N ASP A 111 12.25 -2.33 12.15
CA ASP A 111 13.09 -2.97 13.14
C ASP A 111 12.45 -3.00 14.53
N VAL A 112 11.78 -1.92 14.94
CA VAL A 112 11.12 -1.83 16.25
C VAL A 112 9.95 -2.79 16.33
N LEU A 113 9.15 -2.89 15.27
CA LEU A 113 8.06 -3.86 15.21
C LEU A 113 8.59 -5.29 15.15
N ASN A 114 9.66 -5.52 14.41
CA ASN A 114 10.27 -6.84 14.27
C ASN A 114 10.83 -7.35 15.62
N GLU A 115 11.56 -6.51 16.35
CA GLU A 115 12.04 -6.84 17.70
C GLU A 115 10.90 -7.16 18.67
N ARG A 116 9.82 -6.38 18.63
CA ARG A 116 8.64 -6.62 19.47
C ARG A 116 7.96 -7.94 19.15
N LEU A 117 7.81 -8.27 17.86
CA LEU A 117 7.23 -9.54 17.43
C LEU A 117 8.11 -10.73 17.81
N GLU A 118 9.41 -10.58 17.70
CA GLU A 118 10.36 -11.60 18.14
C GLU A 118 10.24 -11.86 19.66
N GLN A 119 10.13 -10.81 20.46
CA GLN A 119 9.90 -10.96 21.91
C GLN A 119 8.57 -11.70 22.20
N GLN A 120 7.49 -11.38 21.50
CA GLN A 120 6.22 -12.08 21.61
C GLN A 120 6.34 -13.56 21.21
N TYR A 121 7.07 -13.82 20.13
CA TYR A 121 7.33 -15.19 19.69
C TYR A 121 8.12 -16.00 20.70
N GLN A 122 9.16 -15.41 21.30
CA GLN A 122 9.95 -16.05 22.35
C GLN A 122 9.11 -16.33 23.61
N GLN A 123 8.16 -15.46 23.96
CA GLN A 123 7.19 -15.72 25.04
C GLN A 123 6.26 -16.89 24.69
N LEU A 124 5.73 -16.94 23.46
CA LEU A 124 4.89 -18.04 22.98
C LEU A 124 5.61 -19.39 23.06
N LEU A 125 6.91 -19.43 22.70
CA LEU A 125 7.71 -20.67 22.75
C LEU A 125 7.91 -21.23 24.16
N ARG A 126 7.75 -20.41 25.21
CA ARG A 126 7.86 -20.83 26.60
C ARG A 126 6.58 -21.46 27.15
N LEU A 127 5.46 -21.28 26.45
CA LEU A 127 4.17 -21.84 26.88
C LEU A 127 4.04 -23.30 26.44
N GLN A 128 3.31 -24.08 27.24
CA GLN A 128 3.04 -25.48 26.91
C GLN A 128 2.01 -25.56 25.77
N LYS A 129 2.40 -26.22 24.69
CA LYS A 129 1.50 -26.41 23.53
C LYS A 129 0.23 -27.16 23.93
N GLY A 130 -0.91 -26.70 23.42
CA GLY A 130 -2.22 -27.31 23.66
C GLY A 130 -2.93 -26.77 24.91
N THR A 131 -2.34 -25.82 25.65
CA THR A 131 -3.03 -25.09 26.70
C THR A 131 -3.83 -23.92 26.12
N GLU A 132 -4.85 -23.48 26.85
CA GLU A 132 -5.66 -22.31 26.47
C GLU A 132 -4.78 -21.05 26.37
N GLU A 133 -3.83 -20.89 27.27
CA GLU A 133 -2.86 -19.79 27.26
C GLU A 133 -1.99 -19.79 26.00
N PHE A 134 -1.53 -20.98 25.56
CA PHE A 134 -0.76 -21.10 24.32
C PHE A 134 -1.58 -20.70 23.10
N GLU A 135 -2.82 -21.20 22.97
CA GLU A 135 -3.68 -20.89 21.81
C GLU A 135 -4.06 -19.40 21.77
N LYS A 136 -4.29 -18.78 22.93
CA LYS A 136 -4.54 -17.34 23.03
C LYS A 136 -3.31 -16.54 22.61
N ALA A 137 -2.14 -16.80 23.16
CA ALA A 137 -0.89 -16.11 22.84
C ALA A 137 -0.52 -16.28 21.36
N LYS A 138 -0.76 -17.46 20.78
CA LYS A 138 -0.55 -17.74 19.36
C LYS A 138 -1.48 -16.92 18.47
N THR A 139 -2.73 -16.77 18.88
CA THR A 139 -3.71 -15.95 18.14
C THR A 139 -3.29 -14.48 18.18
N GLU A 140 -2.95 -13.96 19.33
CA GLU A 140 -2.46 -12.58 19.53
C GLU A 140 -1.18 -12.31 18.70
N TYR A 141 -0.23 -13.23 18.70
CA TYR A 141 0.97 -13.13 17.86
C TYR A 141 0.65 -13.11 16.37
N ASN A 142 -0.21 -14.01 15.90
CA ASN A 142 -0.59 -14.06 14.49
C ASN A 142 -1.34 -12.77 14.04
N GLU A 143 -2.19 -12.24 14.92
CA GLU A 143 -2.87 -10.96 14.68
C GLU A 143 -1.88 -9.78 14.64
N ALA A 144 -0.90 -9.76 15.53
CA ALA A 144 0.14 -8.74 15.55
C ALA A 144 1.02 -8.77 14.28
N VAL A 145 1.44 -9.96 13.84
CA VAL A 145 2.17 -10.15 12.57
C VAL A 145 1.33 -9.70 11.38
N ALA A 146 0.06 -10.07 11.34
CA ALA A 146 -0.85 -9.66 10.27
C ALA A 146 -1.05 -8.13 10.24
N ALA A 147 -1.20 -7.51 11.40
CA ALA A 147 -1.32 -6.06 11.53
C ALA A 147 -0.05 -5.32 11.08
N ALA A 148 1.15 -5.81 11.46
CA ALA A 148 2.43 -5.25 11.07
C ALA A 148 2.60 -5.29 9.53
N ARG A 149 2.30 -6.45 8.91
CA ARG A 149 2.34 -6.60 7.45
C ARG A 149 1.34 -5.68 6.74
N LEU A 150 0.12 -5.58 7.24
CA LEU A 150 -0.89 -4.68 6.68
C LEU A 150 -0.45 -3.21 6.77
N LYS A 151 0.24 -2.82 7.85
CA LYS A 151 0.79 -1.48 8.02
C LYS A 151 1.84 -1.16 6.97
N GLN A 152 2.83 -2.06 6.75
CA GLN A 152 3.90 -1.84 5.77
C GLN A 152 3.43 -1.90 4.31
N TRP A 153 2.38 -2.68 3.99
CA TRP A 153 1.81 -2.77 2.64
C TRP A 153 0.88 -1.61 2.28
N ARG A 154 0.63 -0.72 3.23
CA ARG A 154 -0.32 0.38 3.06
C ARG A 154 0.32 1.52 2.28
N ASN A 155 -0.30 1.92 1.18
CA ASN A 155 0.08 3.15 0.49
C ASN A 155 -0.53 4.35 1.23
N ARG A 156 0.30 5.05 2.00
CA ARG A 156 -0.13 6.17 2.84
C ARG A 156 -0.62 7.36 2.04
N CYS A 157 -0.14 7.53 0.81
CA CYS A 157 -0.57 8.62 -0.06
C CYS A 157 -2.07 8.60 -0.37
N VAL A 158 -2.70 7.39 -0.34
CA VAL A 158 -4.11 7.22 -0.70
C VAL A 158 -4.97 6.62 0.42
N SER A 159 -4.34 6.14 1.50
CA SER A 159 -5.05 5.41 2.55
C SER A 159 -5.11 6.16 3.88
N ASP A 160 -4.23 7.15 4.10
CA ASP A 160 -4.10 7.82 5.38
C ASP A 160 -4.71 9.22 5.34
N GLY A 161 -5.55 9.51 6.33
CA GLY A 161 -5.92 10.88 6.66
C GLY A 161 -4.84 11.54 7.50
N TYR A 162 -4.64 12.83 7.34
CA TYR A 162 -3.71 13.63 8.15
C TYR A 162 -4.23 15.06 8.32
N GLU A 163 -3.73 15.76 9.33
CA GLU A 163 -4.02 17.18 9.52
C GLU A 163 -3.14 18.01 8.57
N PRO A 164 -3.71 18.64 7.53
CA PRO A 164 -2.93 19.28 6.48
C PRO A 164 -2.21 20.54 6.93
N GLY A 165 -2.67 21.16 8.01
CA GLY A 165 -2.12 22.43 8.49
C GLY A 165 -2.10 23.49 7.38
N SER A 166 -0.96 24.24 7.25
CA SER A 166 -0.83 25.30 6.23
C SER A 166 -0.93 24.84 4.79
N THR A 167 -0.81 23.52 4.51
CA THR A 167 -0.99 23.02 3.14
C THR A 167 -2.44 23.15 2.67
N PHE A 168 -3.40 23.19 3.60
CA PHE A 168 -4.81 23.43 3.30
C PHE A 168 -5.10 24.83 2.73
N LYS A 169 -4.18 25.79 2.91
CA LYS A 169 -4.34 27.14 2.33
C LYS A 169 -4.48 27.15 0.82
N VAL A 170 -3.90 26.15 0.14
CA VAL A 170 -4.07 25.97 -1.32
C VAL A 170 -5.54 25.74 -1.66
N VAL A 171 -6.24 24.91 -0.88
CA VAL A 171 -7.66 24.62 -1.07
C VAL A 171 -8.49 25.86 -0.79
N SER A 172 -8.22 26.55 0.34
CA SER A 172 -8.94 27.78 0.72
C SER A 172 -8.77 28.89 -0.32
N LEU A 173 -7.55 29.04 -0.89
CA LEU A 173 -7.31 30.03 -1.94
C LEU A 173 -8.02 29.62 -3.24
N ALA A 174 -7.98 28.36 -3.63
CA ALA A 174 -8.69 27.89 -4.82
C ALA A 174 -10.20 28.14 -4.71
N GLU A 175 -10.80 27.88 -3.55
CA GLU A 175 -12.21 28.16 -3.28
C GLU A 175 -12.51 29.67 -3.35
N ALA A 176 -11.67 30.51 -2.76
CA ALA A 176 -11.85 31.97 -2.79
C ALA A 176 -11.78 32.53 -4.22
N LEU A 177 -10.91 31.98 -5.08
CA LEU A 177 -10.84 32.33 -6.49
C LEU A 177 -12.05 31.84 -7.28
N ASP A 178 -12.51 30.62 -7.02
CA ASP A 178 -13.63 30.01 -7.73
C ASP A 178 -14.96 30.70 -7.44
N CYS A 179 -15.21 31.06 -6.17
CA CYS A 179 -16.40 31.81 -5.77
C CYS A 179 -16.30 33.32 -6.01
N GLY A 180 -15.19 33.84 -6.54
CA GLY A 180 -14.96 35.26 -6.83
C GLY A 180 -14.76 36.14 -5.60
N ALA A 181 -14.48 35.55 -4.42
CA ALA A 181 -14.17 36.28 -3.19
C ALA A 181 -12.75 36.88 -3.19
N ALA A 182 -11.87 36.38 -4.05
CA ALA A 182 -10.51 36.87 -4.27
C ALA A 182 -10.13 36.82 -5.74
N THR A 183 -9.13 37.60 -6.15
CA THR A 183 -8.51 37.57 -7.46
C THR A 183 -7.00 37.37 -7.34
N LEU A 184 -6.32 36.94 -8.41
CA LEU A 184 -4.86 36.76 -8.40
C LEU A 184 -4.07 38.07 -8.21
N ASN A 185 -4.73 39.23 -8.37
CA ASN A 185 -4.11 40.55 -8.22
C ASN A 185 -4.41 41.21 -6.87
N ASP A 186 -5.18 40.56 -6.02
CA ASP A 186 -5.51 41.10 -4.71
C ASP A 186 -4.25 41.13 -3.82
N THR A 187 -4.12 42.20 -3.07
CA THR A 187 -3.02 42.39 -2.13
C THR A 187 -3.56 42.53 -0.71
N TYR A 188 -2.89 41.91 0.23
CA TYR A 188 -3.25 41.95 1.64
C TYR A 188 -2.07 42.46 2.49
N TYR A 189 -2.34 43.42 3.35
CA TYR A 189 -1.36 43.90 4.32
C TYR A 189 -1.53 43.15 5.65
N CYS A 190 -0.53 42.33 6.01
CA CYS A 190 -0.51 41.62 7.28
C CYS A 190 0.10 42.52 8.38
N GLY A 191 -0.73 43.08 9.24
CA GLY A 191 -0.30 43.91 10.38
C GLY A 191 0.23 43.12 11.58
N GLY A 192 0.31 41.81 11.49
CA GLY A 192 0.78 40.90 12.56
C GLY A 192 -0.24 40.67 13.70
N ALA A 193 -1.38 41.33 13.68
CA ALA A 193 -2.49 41.11 14.61
C ALA A 193 -3.81 41.51 13.95
N GLU A 194 -4.84 40.71 14.14
CA GLU A 194 -6.21 41.00 13.74
C GLU A 194 -7.09 41.05 14.99
N LYS A 195 -7.97 42.05 15.08
CA LYS A 195 -9.00 42.09 16.14
C LYS A 195 -10.15 41.22 15.66
N ILE A 196 -10.40 40.14 16.39
CA ILE A 196 -11.56 39.28 16.23
C ILE A 196 -12.77 39.94 16.92
#